data_3e0793c21bdc19a0bd13d376be6fc4bb
#
_entry.id   3e0793c21bdc19a0bd13d376be6fc4bb
#
_cell.length_a   1.000
_cell.length_b   1.000
_cell.length_c   1.000
_cell.angle_alpha   90.00
_cell.angle_beta   90.00
_cell.angle_gamma   90.00
#
_symmetry.space_group_name_H-M   'P 1'
#
loop_
_entity.id
_entity.type
_entity.pdbx_description
1 polymer ?
#
loop_
_entity_poly.entity_id
_entity_poly.type
_entity_poly.pdbx_seq_one_letter_code
_entity_poly.pdbx_strand_id
1 'polypeptide(L)'
;MPSGLTNPVAIANAGDGTGRLFIVEQPGLIRIVIGANLLATPFLDISNLVSCCGEQGLLGLAFHPDYASNGFFYVDYTDVNGNTVVARYTVSANNPNVADPNSAHVILTQQQPFANHNGGQVVFGPDGYLYIAFGDGGGGGDPQENGQNLQTWLGKILRVDVNGDDFPGDPNRNYAVPADNPFVNDPNALDEIWAYGLRNPWRCTFDRATGDFFIADVGQGNWEEIDFQPAASGGGQNYGWDVLEGRHCFEDVPPGSCNQFLNGGSTLPVLEYDHSQGCAVTGGYRYRGQLYPQLTGIYFYSDYCSGNIWGAIEDNQEWVSQLLLPGAFSVATFGEDERGEVYVADYNGGALYHIIGEGPTPTPTPTATPVPTATPTPTATPTPTATPSPTPTPCTGRCSPTPRPRPTPRPRPTP
;
A
#
# COMPACT_ATOMS: atom_id res chain seq x y z
N MET A 1 18.97 6.60 -14.16
CA MET A 1 18.27 5.79 -13.16
C MET A 1 18.94 4.42 -13.05
N PRO A 2 18.81 3.68 -11.93
CA PRO A 2 19.46 2.38 -11.76
C PRO A 2 18.86 1.31 -12.69
N SER A 3 19.67 0.29 -12.95
CA SER A 3 19.29 -0.94 -13.66
C SER A 3 19.84 -2.15 -12.87
N GLY A 4 19.49 -3.36 -13.30
CA GLY A 4 19.90 -4.59 -12.61
C GLY A 4 18.88 -5.11 -11.61
N LEU A 5 17.65 -4.63 -11.72
CA LEU A 5 16.48 -5.20 -11.04
C LEU A 5 16.01 -6.46 -11.78
N THR A 6 15.35 -7.36 -11.07
CA THR A 6 14.80 -8.59 -11.65
C THR A 6 13.28 -8.56 -11.56
N ASN A 7 12.60 -8.42 -12.71
CA ASN A 7 11.14 -8.38 -12.79
C ASN A 7 10.51 -7.45 -11.73
N PRO A 8 10.81 -6.13 -11.76
CA PRO A 8 10.25 -5.20 -10.80
C PRO A 8 8.75 -5.02 -11.01
N VAL A 9 7.95 -5.20 -9.95
CA VAL A 9 6.47 -5.18 -10.01
C VAL A 9 5.82 -4.16 -9.08
N ALA A 10 6.55 -3.61 -8.09
CA ALA A 10 6.04 -2.51 -7.28
C ALA A 10 7.15 -1.54 -6.89
N ILE A 11 6.78 -0.27 -6.71
CA ILE A 11 7.65 0.82 -6.26
C ILE A 11 6.95 1.50 -5.09
N ALA A 12 7.61 1.60 -3.93
CA ALA A 12 7.08 2.28 -2.77
C ALA A 12 8.13 3.19 -2.12
N ASN A 13 7.68 4.17 -1.35
CA ASN A 13 8.50 4.95 -0.43
C ASN A 13 8.03 4.73 1.00
N ALA A 14 8.90 4.95 1.97
CA ALA A 14 8.60 4.69 3.38
C ALA A 14 7.98 5.89 4.11
N GLY A 15 7.96 7.07 3.52
CA GLY A 15 7.48 8.30 4.16
C GLY A 15 8.32 8.73 5.38
N ASP A 16 9.56 8.23 5.50
CA ASP A 16 10.41 8.42 6.69
C ASP A 16 11.44 9.56 6.53
N GLY A 17 11.34 10.34 5.45
CA GLY A 17 12.23 11.47 5.15
C GLY A 17 13.60 11.07 4.60
N THR A 18 13.84 9.80 4.29
CA THR A 18 15.14 9.31 3.81
C THR A 18 15.30 9.37 2.29
N GLY A 19 14.19 9.52 1.56
CA GLY A 19 14.17 9.56 0.09
C GLY A 19 14.53 8.23 -0.57
N ARG A 20 14.40 7.12 0.15
CA ARG A 20 14.60 5.77 -0.39
C ARG A 20 13.39 5.35 -1.22
N LEU A 21 13.66 4.71 -2.37
CA LEU A 21 12.65 3.95 -3.09
C LEU A 21 12.88 2.46 -2.83
N PHE A 22 11.80 1.76 -2.56
CA PHE A 22 11.78 0.31 -2.34
C PHE A 22 11.12 -0.35 -3.53
N ILE A 23 11.86 -1.23 -4.18
CA ILE A 23 11.44 -1.89 -5.42
C ILE A 23 11.18 -3.36 -5.12
N VAL A 24 9.97 -3.80 -5.37
CA VAL A 24 9.59 -5.22 -5.26
C VAL A 24 10.03 -5.92 -6.52
N GLU A 25 10.86 -6.93 -6.37
CA GLU A 25 11.20 -7.91 -7.41
C GLU A 25 10.29 -9.13 -7.24
N GLN A 26 9.56 -9.49 -8.29
CA GLN A 26 8.54 -10.54 -8.28
C GLN A 26 9.02 -11.89 -7.70
N PRO A 27 10.31 -12.32 -7.91
CA PRO A 27 10.82 -13.57 -7.32
C PRO A 27 10.95 -13.58 -5.79
N GLY A 28 10.63 -12.49 -5.08
CA GLY A 28 10.58 -12.48 -3.60
C GLY A 28 11.60 -11.58 -2.92
N LEU A 29 12.14 -10.57 -3.63
CA LEU A 29 13.07 -9.62 -3.04
C LEU A 29 12.48 -8.22 -2.99
N ILE A 30 12.86 -7.45 -1.99
CA ILE A 30 12.67 -5.99 -1.95
C ILE A 30 14.03 -5.33 -2.01
N ARG A 31 14.24 -4.46 -3.01
CA ARG A 31 15.50 -3.75 -3.23
C ARG A 31 15.37 -2.29 -2.81
N ILE A 32 16.47 -1.66 -2.45
CA ILE A 32 16.51 -0.22 -2.14
C ILE A 32 17.28 0.52 -3.22
N VAL A 33 16.69 1.63 -3.67
CA VAL A 33 17.31 2.63 -4.54
C VAL A 33 17.44 3.94 -3.77
N ILE A 34 18.65 4.53 -3.77
CA ILE A 34 18.91 5.87 -3.21
C ILE A 34 19.52 6.74 -4.31
N GLY A 35 18.77 7.73 -4.76
CA GLY A 35 19.14 8.53 -5.94
C GLY A 35 19.26 7.66 -7.18
N ALA A 36 20.47 7.52 -7.74
CA ALA A 36 20.73 6.67 -8.89
C ALA A 36 21.34 5.29 -8.53
N ASN A 37 21.47 4.96 -7.25
CA ASN A 37 22.19 3.78 -6.79
C ASN A 37 21.24 2.69 -6.30
N LEU A 38 21.34 1.50 -6.89
CA LEU A 38 20.74 0.28 -6.36
C LEU A 38 21.67 -0.30 -5.30
N LEU A 39 21.16 -0.50 -4.07
CA LEU A 39 21.94 -1.12 -3.00
C LEU A 39 22.16 -2.60 -3.28
N ALA A 40 23.38 -3.08 -2.99
CA ALA A 40 23.76 -4.48 -3.24
C ALA A 40 22.98 -5.48 -2.36
N THR A 41 22.76 -5.11 -1.08
CA THR A 41 22.00 -5.95 -0.14
C THR A 41 20.52 -5.68 -0.32
N PRO A 42 19.64 -6.70 -0.49
CA PRO A 42 18.21 -6.51 -0.49
C PRO A 42 17.69 -6.03 0.87
N PHE A 43 16.60 -5.29 0.88
CA PHE A 43 15.89 -4.89 2.10
C PHE A 43 15.21 -6.11 2.76
N LEU A 44 14.53 -6.92 1.95
CA LEU A 44 13.91 -8.17 2.36
C LEU A 44 14.21 -9.24 1.30
N ASP A 45 14.46 -10.47 1.74
CA ASP A 45 14.53 -11.67 0.89
C ASP A 45 13.64 -12.75 1.49
N ILE A 46 12.53 -13.02 0.82
CA ILE A 46 11.57 -14.09 1.12
C ILE A 46 11.38 -15.02 -0.09
N SER A 47 12.34 -15.06 -0.99
CA SER A 47 12.27 -15.84 -2.22
C SER A 47 12.02 -17.34 -2.00
N ASN A 48 12.35 -17.85 -0.81
CA ASN A 48 12.09 -19.23 -0.41
C ASN A 48 10.62 -19.47 0.03
N LEU A 49 9.84 -18.44 0.24
CA LEU A 49 8.43 -18.53 0.66
C LEU A 49 7.46 -18.31 -0.52
N VAL A 50 7.95 -17.79 -1.63
CA VAL A 50 7.16 -17.28 -2.75
C VAL A 50 7.10 -18.28 -3.89
N SER A 51 5.90 -18.59 -4.41
CA SER A 51 5.76 -19.19 -5.74
C SER A 51 5.93 -18.07 -6.78
N CYS A 52 6.68 -18.34 -7.84
CA CYS A 52 6.90 -17.40 -8.94
C CYS A 52 7.01 -18.20 -10.26
N CYS A 53 6.64 -17.74 -11.42
CA CYS A 53 6.20 -16.40 -11.80
C CYS A 53 4.87 -16.49 -12.59
N GLY A 54 4.73 -15.84 -13.75
CA GLY A 54 3.43 -15.53 -14.33
C GLY A 54 2.81 -14.37 -13.56
N GLU A 55 1.62 -14.57 -12.98
CA GLU A 55 1.01 -13.57 -12.11
C GLU A 55 1.31 -13.80 -10.62
N GLN A 56 1.92 -14.93 -10.27
CA GLN A 56 2.35 -15.26 -8.91
C GLN A 56 3.69 -14.62 -8.56
N GLY A 57 3.91 -14.33 -7.28
CA GLY A 57 5.17 -13.72 -6.83
C GLY A 57 5.04 -12.96 -5.52
N LEU A 58 6.05 -12.17 -5.20
CA LEU A 58 5.95 -11.05 -4.29
C LEU A 58 5.40 -9.88 -5.09
N LEU A 59 4.18 -9.43 -4.76
CA LEU A 59 3.38 -8.57 -5.64
C LEU A 59 3.17 -7.17 -5.10
N GLY A 60 3.08 -7.02 -3.76
CA GLY A 60 2.74 -5.75 -3.12
C GLY A 60 3.65 -5.38 -1.96
N LEU A 61 3.76 -4.07 -1.71
CA LEU A 61 4.49 -3.49 -0.58
C LEU A 61 3.82 -2.19 -0.16
N ALA A 62 3.49 -2.08 1.13
CA ALA A 62 3.03 -0.85 1.75
C ALA A 62 3.75 -0.61 3.08
N PHE A 63 4.19 0.62 3.33
CA PHE A 63 4.73 1.02 4.62
C PHE A 63 3.61 1.53 5.52
N HIS A 64 3.66 1.15 6.79
CA HIS A 64 2.70 1.68 7.77
C HIS A 64 2.80 3.22 7.83
N PRO A 65 1.70 3.96 7.99
CA PRO A 65 1.76 5.43 8.09
C PRO A 65 2.73 5.93 9.17
N ASP A 66 2.88 5.18 10.26
CA ASP A 66 3.84 5.46 11.34
C ASP A 66 5.16 4.69 11.21
N TYR A 67 5.55 4.27 10.01
CA TYR A 67 6.77 3.46 9.79
C TYR A 67 8.01 4.06 10.45
N ALA A 68 8.17 5.36 10.39
CA ALA A 68 9.32 6.06 11.03
C ALA A 68 9.44 5.77 12.54
N SER A 69 8.34 5.40 13.21
CA SER A 69 8.31 5.10 14.64
C SER A 69 8.19 3.61 14.97
N ASN A 70 7.42 2.84 14.18
CA ASN A 70 7.13 1.44 14.46
C ASN A 70 7.94 0.44 13.61
N GLY A 71 8.47 0.90 12.47
CA GLY A 71 9.26 0.09 11.55
C GLY A 71 8.46 -0.98 10.81
N PHE A 72 7.12 -0.89 10.77
CA PHE A 72 6.25 -1.90 10.15
C PHE A 72 6.02 -1.62 8.68
N PHE A 73 6.05 -2.69 7.88
CA PHE A 73 5.63 -2.68 6.49
C PHE A 73 4.90 -3.98 6.15
N TYR A 74 4.11 -3.94 5.11
CA TYR A 74 3.21 -5.02 4.71
C TYR A 74 3.54 -5.46 3.29
N VAL A 75 3.52 -6.74 3.07
CA VAL A 75 3.73 -7.35 1.75
C VAL A 75 2.55 -8.24 1.40
N ASP A 76 2.26 -8.31 0.11
CA ASP A 76 1.39 -9.32 -0.48
C ASP A 76 2.23 -10.24 -1.36
N TYR A 77 2.09 -11.54 -1.17
CA TYR A 77 2.76 -12.54 -1.99
C TYR A 77 1.95 -13.82 -2.12
N THR A 78 2.21 -14.59 -3.17
CA THR A 78 1.70 -15.94 -3.28
C THR A 78 2.69 -16.94 -2.66
N ASP A 79 2.22 -17.76 -1.72
CA ASP A 79 3.03 -18.76 -1.04
C ASP A 79 3.43 -19.93 -1.99
N VAL A 80 4.25 -20.85 -1.52
CA VAL A 80 4.70 -22.01 -2.31
C VAL A 80 3.58 -22.93 -2.80
N ASN A 81 2.36 -22.79 -2.27
CA ASN A 81 1.17 -23.51 -2.72
C ASN A 81 0.32 -22.64 -3.68
N GLY A 82 0.72 -21.42 -3.93
CA GLY A 82 0.01 -20.45 -4.78
C GLY A 82 -1.09 -19.67 -4.10
N ASN A 83 -1.24 -19.74 -2.76
CA ASN A 83 -2.23 -18.97 -2.01
C ASN A 83 -1.69 -17.58 -1.69
N THR A 84 -2.56 -16.57 -1.71
CA THR A 84 -2.17 -15.22 -1.30
C THR A 84 -1.96 -15.15 0.20
N VAL A 85 -0.88 -14.49 0.60
CA VAL A 85 -0.55 -14.16 1.99
C VAL A 85 -0.24 -12.67 2.08
N VAL A 86 -1.00 -11.96 2.89
CA VAL A 86 -0.65 -10.60 3.33
C VAL A 86 0.01 -10.69 4.69
N ALA A 87 1.24 -10.18 4.81
CA ALA A 87 2.00 -10.28 6.05
C ALA A 87 2.69 -8.95 6.38
N ARG A 88 2.74 -8.64 7.68
CA ARG A 88 3.55 -7.56 8.25
C ARG A 88 4.95 -8.06 8.55
N TYR A 89 5.94 -7.27 8.21
CA TYR A 89 7.34 -7.41 8.61
C TYR A 89 7.82 -6.18 9.37
N THR A 90 9.00 -6.30 9.98
CA THR A 90 9.62 -5.23 10.75
C THR A 90 11.02 -4.94 10.21
N VAL A 91 11.39 -3.67 10.12
CA VAL A 91 12.76 -3.27 9.81
C VAL A 91 13.71 -3.69 10.94
N SER A 92 14.96 -4.05 10.61
CA SER A 92 15.97 -4.38 11.61
C SER A 92 16.27 -3.18 12.52
N ALA A 93 16.31 -3.42 13.82
CA ALA A 93 16.67 -2.41 14.81
C ALA A 93 18.10 -1.85 14.63
N ASN A 94 18.97 -2.56 13.92
CA ASN A 94 20.38 -2.20 13.78
C ASN A 94 20.73 -1.63 12.40
N ASN A 95 19.88 -1.81 11.40
CA ASN A 95 20.12 -1.34 10.04
C ASN A 95 18.80 -0.99 9.33
N PRO A 96 18.53 0.28 9.08
CA PRO A 96 17.27 0.71 8.43
C PRO A 96 17.15 0.27 6.96
N ASN A 97 18.21 -0.27 6.37
CA ASN A 97 18.24 -0.78 5.01
C ASN A 97 18.07 -2.31 4.92
N VAL A 98 17.72 -2.97 6.02
CA VAL A 98 17.48 -4.42 6.07
C VAL A 98 16.28 -4.70 6.97
N ALA A 99 15.34 -5.49 6.50
CA ALA A 99 14.24 -6.01 7.31
C ALA A 99 14.65 -7.28 8.07
N ASP A 100 13.92 -7.62 9.13
CA ASP A 100 14.06 -8.92 9.78
C ASP A 100 13.17 -9.95 9.06
N PRO A 101 13.73 -10.91 8.32
CA PRO A 101 12.94 -11.91 7.59
C PRO A 101 12.20 -12.88 8.51
N ASN A 102 12.55 -12.94 9.80
CA ASN A 102 11.89 -13.78 10.79
C ASN A 102 10.78 -13.04 11.55
N SER A 103 10.53 -11.78 11.24
CA SER A 103 9.49 -10.96 11.89
C SER A 103 8.10 -11.09 11.25
N ALA A 104 7.93 -12.03 10.33
CA ALA A 104 6.67 -12.24 9.63
C ALA A 104 5.51 -12.42 10.61
N HIS A 105 4.47 -11.61 10.42
CA HIS A 105 3.20 -11.72 11.12
C HIS A 105 2.08 -11.69 10.06
N VAL A 106 1.43 -12.83 9.87
CA VAL A 106 0.36 -12.96 8.88
C VAL A 106 -0.79 -12.03 9.26
N ILE A 107 -1.26 -11.24 8.33
CA ILE A 107 -2.47 -10.42 8.45
C ILE A 107 -3.68 -11.22 7.98
N LEU A 108 -3.60 -11.76 6.76
CA LEU A 108 -4.62 -12.65 6.22
C LEU A 108 -4.03 -13.63 5.20
N THR A 109 -4.76 -14.71 4.95
CA THR A 109 -4.47 -15.66 3.86
C THR A 109 -5.73 -15.91 3.04
N GLN A 110 -5.58 -16.00 1.71
CA GLN A 110 -6.65 -16.32 0.77
C GLN A 110 -6.21 -17.47 -0.15
N GLN A 111 -7.00 -18.53 -0.16
CA GLN A 111 -6.79 -19.61 -1.10
C GLN A 111 -7.09 -19.13 -2.53
N GLN A 112 -6.17 -19.39 -3.46
CA GLN A 112 -6.32 -19.05 -4.86
C GLN A 112 -6.73 -20.29 -5.66
N PRO A 113 -7.84 -20.22 -6.42
CA PRO A 113 -8.28 -21.37 -7.23
C PRO A 113 -7.41 -21.60 -8.46
N PHE A 114 -6.78 -20.54 -9.00
CA PHE A 114 -5.89 -20.59 -10.16
C PHE A 114 -4.61 -19.78 -9.89
N ALA A 115 -3.63 -19.93 -10.81
CA ALA A 115 -2.34 -19.24 -10.71
C ALA A 115 -2.34 -17.83 -11.33
N ASN A 116 -3.48 -17.34 -11.77
CA ASN A 116 -3.67 -16.02 -12.36
C ASN A 116 -4.77 -15.23 -11.64
N HIS A 117 -4.89 -13.93 -11.96
CA HIS A 117 -5.77 -12.96 -11.31
C HIS A 117 -5.56 -12.92 -9.78
N ASN A 118 -4.30 -12.87 -9.37
CA ASN A 118 -3.96 -12.84 -7.95
C ASN A 118 -4.12 -11.43 -7.32
N GLY A 119 -4.25 -10.36 -8.15
CA GLY A 119 -4.23 -8.99 -7.67
C GLY A 119 -2.87 -8.61 -7.08
N GLY A 120 -2.80 -8.42 -5.77
CA GLY A 120 -1.55 -8.29 -5.01
C GLY A 120 -1.19 -6.87 -4.60
N GLN A 121 -1.97 -5.85 -4.97
CA GLN A 121 -1.74 -4.51 -4.48
C GLN A 121 -2.17 -4.39 -3.02
N VAL A 122 -1.27 -3.87 -2.18
CA VAL A 122 -1.56 -3.36 -0.84
C VAL A 122 -1.20 -1.89 -0.76
N VAL A 123 -2.06 -1.07 -0.15
CA VAL A 123 -1.83 0.38 -0.02
C VAL A 123 -2.57 0.91 1.20
N PHE A 124 -1.97 1.85 1.94
CA PHE A 124 -2.69 2.56 2.99
C PHE A 124 -3.49 3.71 2.39
N GLY A 125 -4.77 3.78 2.77
CA GLY A 125 -5.62 4.92 2.47
C GLY A 125 -5.28 6.15 3.33
N PRO A 126 -5.80 7.33 2.95
CA PRO A 126 -5.65 8.55 3.73
C PRO A 126 -6.31 8.47 5.12
N ASP A 127 -7.18 7.50 5.33
CA ASP A 127 -7.85 7.14 6.58
C ASP A 127 -6.99 6.27 7.52
N GLY A 128 -5.82 5.81 7.04
CA GLY A 128 -4.86 5.00 7.80
C GLY A 128 -5.15 3.50 7.82
N TYR A 129 -6.18 3.03 7.11
CA TYR A 129 -6.47 1.61 6.95
C TYR A 129 -5.75 1.00 5.75
N LEU A 130 -5.52 -0.31 5.81
CA LEU A 130 -4.89 -1.05 4.72
C LEU A 130 -5.96 -1.51 3.72
N TYR A 131 -5.77 -1.14 2.46
CA TYR A 131 -6.56 -1.60 1.32
C TYR A 131 -5.79 -2.71 0.60
N ILE A 132 -6.50 -3.80 0.28
CA ILE A 132 -5.92 -5.02 -0.30
C ILE A 132 -6.75 -5.38 -1.52
N ALA A 133 -6.09 -5.51 -2.67
CA ALA A 133 -6.74 -5.85 -3.93
C ALA A 133 -6.62 -7.35 -4.23
N PHE A 134 -7.74 -8.01 -4.44
CA PHE A 134 -7.83 -9.39 -4.86
C PHE A 134 -8.49 -9.50 -6.23
N GLY A 135 -7.88 -10.24 -7.16
CA GLY A 135 -8.55 -10.67 -8.37
C GLY A 135 -9.64 -11.71 -8.10
N ASP A 136 -10.41 -12.04 -9.12
CA ASP A 136 -11.51 -13.01 -9.06
C ASP A 136 -11.05 -14.46 -8.79
N GLY A 137 -9.73 -14.66 -8.70
CA GLY A 137 -9.09 -15.98 -8.46
C GLY A 137 -8.77 -16.73 -9.73
N GLY A 138 -9.02 -16.15 -10.91
CA GLY A 138 -8.50 -16.64 -12.19
C GLY A 138 -9.46 -17.53 -12.98
N GLY A 139 -8.96 -17.99 -14.10
CA GLY A 139 -9.77 -18.62 -15.14
C GLY A 139 -10.37 -17.58 -16.09
N GLY A 140 -10.88 -18.01 -17.23
CA GLY A 140 -11.55 -17.12 -18.19
C GLY A 140 -13.03 -16.94 -17.82
N GLY A 141 -13.51 -15.67 -17.76
CA GLY A 141 -14.90 -15.34 -17.51
C GLY A 141 -15.41 -15.71 -16.12
N ASP A 142 -14.57 -15.53 -15.09
CA ASP A 142 -14.90 -15.77 -13.67
C ASP A 142 -15.70 -17.06 -13.41
N PRO A 143 -15.14 -18.25 -13.67
CA PRO A 143 -15.90 -19.51 -13.64
C PRO A 143 -16.47 -19.88 -12.27
N GLN A 144 -16.17 -19.11 -11.23
CA GLN A 144 -16.66 -19.27 -9.87
C GLN A 144 -17.61 -18.13 -9.44
N GLU A 145 -17.88 -17.18 -10.33
CA GLU A 145 -18.74 -16.01 -10.07
C GLU A 145 -18.28 -15.19 -8.86
N ASN A 146 -16.98 -15.10 -8.66
CA ASN A 146 -16.39 -14.43 -7.50
C ASN A 146 -16.55 -12.91 -7.56
N GLY A 147 -16.51 -12.29 -8.74
CA GLY A 147 -16.64 -10.84 -8.91
C GLY A 147 -17.88 -10.29 -8.24
N GLN A 148 -19.03 -10.93 -8.45
CA GLN A 148 -20.32 -10.51 -7.90
C GLN A 148 -20.68 -11.17 -6.54
N ASN A 149 -19.94 -12.19 -6.10
CA ASN A 149 -20.24 -12.90 -4.85
C ASN A 149 -19.64 -12.17 -3.64
N LEU A 150 -20.50 -11.61 -2.79
CA LEU A 150 -20.07 -10.90 -1.56
C LEU A 150 -19.68 -11.84 -0.39
N GLN A 151 -19.74 -13.18 -0.57
CA GLN A 151 -19.31 -14.17 0.43
C GLN A 151 -17.87 -14.64 0.22
N THR A 152 -17.09 -13.95 -0.61
CA THR A 152 -15.67 -14.22 -0.87
C THR A 152 -14.89 -12.92 -0.97
N TRP A 153 -13.60 -12.97 -0.66
CA TRP A 153 -12.68 -11.85 -0.86
C TRP A 153 -12.18 -11.71 -2.30
N LEU A 154 -12.37 -12.76 -3.12
CA LEU A 154 -11.94 -12.75 -4.52
C LEU A 154 -12.77 -11.78 -5.36
N GLY A 155 -12.12 -11.04 -6.26
CA GLY A 155 -12.73 -9.98 -7.08
C GLY A 155 -13.12 -8.72 -6.29
N LYS A 156 -12.31 -8.35 -5.28
CA LYS A 156 -12.63 -7.31 -4.28
C LYS A 156 -11.45 -6.39 -3.98
N ILE A 157 -11.78 -5.19 -3.52
CA ILE A 157 -10.90 -4.42 -2.65
C ILE A 157 -11.39 -4.64 -1.21
N LEU A 158 -10.51 -5.06 -0.32
CA LEU A 158 -10.77 -5.12 1.12
C LEU A 158 -10.21 -3.88 1.81
N ARG A 159 -10.80 -3.51 2.96
CA ARG A 159 -10.32 -2.44 3.84
C ARG A 159 -10.29 -2.95 5.27
N VAL A 160 -9.09 -2.97 5.88
CA VAL A 160 -8.87 -3.55 7.21
C VAL A 160 -8.00 -2.65 8.10
N ASP A 161 -8.22 -2.70 9.41
CA ASP A 161 -7.38 -2.04 10.42
C ASP A 161 -6.33 -3.02 10.94
N VAL A 162 -5.09 -2.81 10.56
CA VAL A 162 -3.95 -3.64 10.96
C VAL A 162 -3.42 -3.34 12.36
N ASN A 163 -4.02 -2.37 13.06
CA ASN A 163 -3.69 -2.02 14.46
C ASN A 163 -4.60 -2.70 15.47
N GLY A 164 -5.69 -3.34 15.01
CA GLY A 164 -6.63 -4.11 15.82
C GLY A 164 -6.62 -5.59 15.43
N ASP A 165 -7.35 -6.39 16.21
CA ASP A 165 -7.57 -7.81 15.94
C ASP A 165 -8.94 -8.23 16.49
N ASP A 166 -9.90 -8.42 15.57
CA ASP A 166 -11.24 -8.90 15.90
C ASP A 166 -11.34 -10.44 15.90
N PHE A 167 -10.26 -11.13 15.48
CA PHE A 167 -10.21 -12.58 15.30
C PHE A 167 -9.10 -13.27 16.11
N PRO A 168 -8.91 -12.96 17.41
CA PRO A 168 -7.71 -13.38 18.17
C PRO A 168 -7.56 -14.90 18.31
N GLY A 169 -8.52 -15.70 17.85
CA GLY A 169 -8.47 -17.16 17.80
C GLY A 169 -8.08 -17.74 16.44
N ASP A 170 -7.96 -16.92 15.40
CA ASP A 170 -7.64 -17.35 14.04
C ASP A 170 -6.26 -16.82 13.63
N PRO A 171 -5.22 -17.67 13.54
CA PRO A 171 -3.86 -17.23 13.21
C PRO A 171 -3.70 -16.72 11.76
N ASN A 172 -4.73 -16.87 10.91
CA ASN A 172 -4.74 -16.41 9.54
C ASN A 172 -5.54 -15.11 9.34
N ARG A 173 -6.06 -14.53 10.44
CA ARG A 173 -6.83 -13.27 10.42
C ARG A 173 -6.42 -12.44 11.61
N ASN A 174 -5.48 -11.50 11.39
CA ASN A 174 -4.90 -10.67 12.44
C ASN A 174 -5.10 -9.18 12.09
N TYR A 175 -6.35 -8.75 12.08
CA TYR A 175 -6.80 -7.38 11.81
C TYR A 175 -8.15 -7.14 12.46
N ALA A 176 -8.55 -5.87 12.59
CA ALA A 176 -9.92 -5.49 12.89
C ALA A 176 -10.65 -5.01 11.62
N VAL A 177 -11.97 -5.10 11.62
CA VAL A 177 -12.84 -4.57 10.57
C VAL A 177 -13.26 -3.15 10.93
N PRO A 178 -12.95 -2.14 10.10
CA PRO A 178 -13.43 -0.78 10.32
C PRO A 178 -14.95 -0.72 10.39
N ALA A 179 -15.49 -0.11 11.45
CA ALA A 179 -16.93 -0.09 11.71
C ALA A 179 -17.77 0.68 10.66
N ASP A 180 -17.09 1.46 9.83
CA ASP A 180 -17.66 2.24 8.71
C ASP A 180 -17.44 1.58 7.35
N ASN A 181 -17.02 0.32 7.30
CA ASN A 181 -17.03 -0.45 6.06
C ASN A 181 -18.47 -0.62 5.55
N PRO A 182 -18.66 -0.58 4.21
CA PRO A 182 -20.02 -0.47 3.62
C PRO A 182 -20.92 -1.67 3.89
N PHE A 183 -20.35 -2.85 4.15
CA PHE A 183 -21.10 -4.10 4.34
C PHE A 183 -21.15 -4.59 5.78
N VAL A 184 -20.62 -3.83 6.73
CA VAL A 184 -20.72 -4.20 8.17
C VAL A 184 -22.17 -4.38 8.58
N ASN A 185 -22.47 -5.53 9.18
CA ASN A 185 -23.79 -6.00 9.55
C ASN A 185 -24.72 -6.43 8.39
N ASP A 186 -24.23 -6.58 7.16
CA ASP A 186 -24.96 -7.28 6.11
C ASP A 186 -24.69 -8.80 6.21
N PRO A 187 -25.68 -9.64 6.58
CA PRO A 187 -25.44 -11.08 6.71
C PRO A 187 -25.13 -11.78 5.38
N ASN A 188 -25.27 -11.08 4.25
CA ASN A 188 -25.02 -11.60 2.91
C ASN A 188 -23.68 -11.14 2.34
N ALA A 189 -22.86 -10.40 3.09
CA ALA A 189 -21.57 -9.91 2.65
C ALA A 189 -20.50 -10.12 3.73
N LEU A 190 -19.23 -10.14 3.33
CA LEU A 190 -18.10 -10.10 4.26
C LEU A 190 -17.82 -8.65 4.64
N ASP A 191 -17.64 -8.42 5.94
CA ASP A 191 -17.51 -7.08 6.53
C ASP A 191 -16.24 -6.33 6.05
N GLU A 192 -15.21 -7.06 5.58
CA GLU A 192 -13.94 -6.50 5.08
C GLU A 192 -14.08 -5.83 3.70
N ILE A 193 -15.12 -6.15 2.93
CA ILE A 193 -15.26 -5.68 1.56
C ILE A 193 -15.47 -4.17 1.52
N TRP A 194 -14.61 -3.49 0.74
CA TRP A 194 -14.73 -2.07 0.43
C TRP A 194 -15.38 -1.82 -0.92
N ALA A 195 -14.99 -2.60 -1.96
CA ALA A 195 -15.55 -2.56 -3.30
C ALA A 195 -15.51 -3.96 -3.93
N TYR A 196 -16.31 -4.19 -4.96
CA TYR A 196 -16.47 -5.49 -5.60
C TYR A 196 -16.76 -5.40 -7.10
N GLY A 197 -16.89 -6.55 -7.75
CA GLY A 197 -17.12 -6.61 -9.19
C GLY A 197 -15.85 -6.28 -9.98
N LEU A 198 -14.71 -6.79 -9.51
CA LEU A 198 -13.38 -6.61 -10.10
C LEU A 198 -12.86 -7.95 -10.63
N ARG A 199 -12.11 -7.91 -11.73
CA ARG A 199 -11.51 -9.09 -12.35
C ARG A 199 -10.09 -9.36 -11.83
N ASN A 200 -9.18 -8.43 -12.05
CA ASN A 200 -7.79 -8.51 -11.60
C ASN A 200 -7.23 -7.11 -11.35
N PRO A 201 -7.63 -6.45 -10.26
CA PRO A 201 -7.17 -5.12 -9.91
C PRO A 201 -5.67 -5.15 -9.61
N TRP A 202 -4.88 -4.82 -10.64
CA TRP A 202 -3.42 -4.98 -10.60
C TRP A 202 -2.74 -3.89 -9.79
N ARG A 203 -3.00 -2.59 -10.10
CA ARG A 203 -2.46 -1.48 -9.31
C ARG A 203 -3.56 -0.50 -8.95
N CYS A 204 -3.60 -0.20 -7.66
CA CYS A 204 -4.57 0.72 -7.09
C CYS A 204 -3.80 1.79 -6.32
N THR A 205 -4.17 3.06 -6.49
CA THR A 205 -3.41 4.17 -5.91
C THR A 205 -4.33 5.27 -5.40
N PHE A 206 -4.01 5.82 -4.25
CA PHE A 206 -4.64 7.05 -3.76
C PHE A 206 -3.90 8.28 -4.28
N ASP A 207 -4.63 9.26 -4.78
CA ASP A 207 -4.08 10.60 -5.01
C ASP A 207 -3.74 11.22 -3.64
N ARG A 208 -2.46 11.41 -3.37
CA ARG A 208 -1.96 11.94 -2.09
C ARG A 208 -2.48 13.34 -1.74
N ALA A 209 -2.98 14.11 -2.72
CA ALA A 209 -3.48 15.46 -2.51
C ALA A 209 -4.98 15.51 -2.26
N THR A 210 -5.76 14.65 -2.89
CA THR A 210 -7.22 14.66 -2.80
C THR A 210 -7.79 13.50 -2.02
N GLY A 211 -7.08 12.36 -1.96
CA GLY A 211 -7.57 11.11 -1.40
C GLY A 211 -8.44 10.31 -2.37
N ASP A 212 -8.55 10.73 -3.63
CA ASP A 212 -9.25 9.98 -4.66
C ASP A 212 -8.54 8.65 -4.93
N PHE A 213 -9.31 7.60 -5.18
CA PHE A 213 -8.79 6.25 -5.37
C PHE A 213 -8.97 5.80 -6.82
N PHE A 214 -7.86 5.40 -7.45
CA PHE A 214 -7.81 4.84 -8.79
C PHE A 214 -7.55 3.35 -8.72
N ILE A 215 -8.29 2.56 -9.48
CA ILE A 215 -8.17 1.11 -9.55
C ILE A 215 -8.00 0.75 -11.02
N ALA A 216 -6.87 0.16 -11.38
CA ALA A 216 -6.66 -0.37 -12.73
C ALA A 216 -7.00 -1.86 -12.71
N ASP A 217 -8.09 -2.20 -13.36
CA ASP A 217 -8.61 -3.56 -13.42
C ASP A 217 -8.37 -4.16 -14.80
N VAL A 218 -7.61 -5.27 -14.83
CA VAL A 218 -7.22 -5.93 -16.08
C VAL A 218 -8.40 -6.71 -16.66
N GLY A 219 -8.78 -6.36 -17.88
CA GLY A 219 -9.88 -6.94 -18.60
C GLY A 219 -9.64 -8.37 -19.11
N GLN A 220 -10.66 -8.98 -19.72
CA GLN A 220 -10.63 -10.37 -20.16
C GLN A 220 -10.10 -10.51 -21.59
N GLY A 221 -10.65 -9.77 -22.52
CA GLY A 221 -10.37 -10.03 -23.92
C GLY A 221 -10.63 -8.89 -24.90
N ASN A 222 -11.28 -7.83 -24.49
CA ASN A 222 -11.63 -6.71 -25.36
C ASN A 222 -11.29 -5.35 -24.80
N TRP A 223 -11.43 -5.15 -23.49
CA TRP A 223 -11.33 -3.84 -22.85
C TRP A 223 -10.49 -3.88 -21.60
N GLU A 224 -9.68 -2.85 -21.41
CA GLU A 224 -8.97 -2.54 -20.18
C GLU A 224 -9.59 -1.31 -19.54
N GLU A 225 -9.60 -1.22 -18.20
CA GLU A 225 -10.30 -0.16 -17.51
C GLU A 225 -9.56 0.45 -16.33
N ILE A 226 -9.88 1.70 -16.02
CA ILE A 226 -9.49 2.37 -14.80
C ILE A 226 -10.76 2.88 -14.12
N ASP A 227 -11.01 2.33 -12.96
CA ASP A 227 -12.07 2.73 -12.08
C ASP A 227 -11.63 3.88 -11.18
N PHE A 228 -12.60 4.65 -10.74
CA PHE A 228 -12.38 5.83 -9.93
C PHE A 228 -13.35 5.90 -8.77
N GLN A 229 -12.83 6.23 -7.61
CA GLN A 229 -13.61 6.45 -6.42
C GLN A 229 -13.21 7.79 -5.81
N PRO A 230 -14.12 8.77 -5.71
CA PRO A 230 -13.81 10.04 -5.07
C PRO A 230 -13.55 9.84 -3.58
N ALA A 231 -12.69 10.67 -2.99
CA ALA A 231 -12.30 10.61 -1.58
C ALA A 231 -13.47 10.63 -0.58
N ALA A 232 -14.60 11.25 -0.99
CA ALA A 232 -15.80 11.31 -0.16
C ALA A 232 -16.67 10.04 -0.25
N SER A 233 -16.24 9.01 -0.98
CA SER A 233 -16.98 7.75 -1.11
C SER A 233 -17.00 7.00 0.22
N GLY A 234 -18.14 6.38 0.50
CA GLY A 234 -18.29 5.46 1.64
C GLY A 234 -18.01 3.98 1.31
N GLY A 235 -17.42 3.69 0.13
CA GLY A 235 -17.26 2.32 -0.35
C GLY A 235 -18.54 1.71 -0.93
N GLY A 236 -18.53 0.41 -1.17
CA GLY A 236 -19.68 -0.36 -1.65
C GLY A 236 -19.90 -0.33 -3.16
N GLN A 237 -18.97 0.26 -3.95
CA GLN A 237 -19.08 0.28 -5.40
C GLN A 237 -18.98 -1.13 -5.98
N ASN A 238 -19.87 -1.41 -6.95
CA ASN A 238 -19.79 -2.55 -7.85
C ASN A 238 -19.25 -2.08 -9.20
N TYR A 239 -18.10 -2.58 -9.61
CA TYR A 239 -17.45 -2.21 -10.88
C TYR A 239 -17.87 -3.07 -12.07
N GLY A 240 -18.71 -4.08 -11.84
CA GLY A 240 -19.51 -4.73 -12.90
C GLY A 240 -19.00 -6.06 -13.38
N TRP A 241 -17.76 -6.46 -13.12
CA TRP A 241 -17.25 -7.78 -13.50
C TRP A 241 -18.01 -8.88 -12.73
N ASP A 242 -18.53 -9.93 -13.36
CA ASP A 242 -18.29 -10.42 -14.74
C ASP A 242 -19.43 -10.09 -15.72
N VAL A 243 -20.37 -9.25 -15.35
CA VAL A 243 -21.46 -8.82 -16.23
C VAL A 243 -20.95 -7.81 -17.27
N LEU A 244 -20.04 -6.94 -16.86
CA LEU A 244 -19.39 -5.95 -17.73
C LEU A 244 -17.88 -6.19 -17.83
N GLU A 245 -17.30 -5.78 -18.97
CA GLU A 245 -15.88 -5.57 -19.22
C GLU A 245 -15.74 -4.12 -19.72
N GLY A 246 -15.18 -3.24 -18.90
CA GLY A 246 -15.26 -1.80 -19.16
C GLY A 246 -16.71 -1.29 -19.11
N ARG A 247 -17.07 -0.49 -20.11
CA ARG A 247 -18.45 0.01 -20.31
C ARG A 247 -19.25 -0.88 -21.26
N HIS A 248 -18.87 -2.15 -21.39
CA HIS A 248 -19.39 -3.06 -22.39
C HIS A 248 -19.94 -4.33 -21.74
N CYS A 249 -20.96 -4.90 -22.37
CA CYS A 249 -21.52 -6.16 -21.91
C CYS A 249 -20.52 -7.29 -22.15
N PHE A 250 -20.17 -8.03 -21.08
CA PHE A 250 -19.39 -9.26 -21.17
C PHE A 250 -20.31 -10.48 -21.11
N GLU A 251 -21.13 -10.60 -20.04
CA GLU A 251 -22.15 -11.66 -19.93
C GLU A 251 -23.53 -11.07 -19.63
N ASP A 252 -24.55 -11.50 -20.37
CA ASP A 252 -25.95 -11.13 -20.16
C ASP A 252 -26.75 -12.28 -19.53
N VAL A 253 -26.29 -12.73 -18.35
CA VAL A 253 -26.89 -13.84 -17.60
C VAL A 253 -27.24 -13.38 -16.18
N PRO A 254 -28.55 -13.35 -15.81
CA PRO A 254 -29.72 -13.61 -16.68
C PRO A 254 -29.92 -12.52 -17.74
N PRO A 255 -30.67 -12.79 -18.81
CA PRO A 255 -30.92 -11.80 -19.87
C PRO A 255 -31.45 -10.47 -19.32
N GLY A 256 -30.80 -9.37 -19.71
CA GLY A 256 -31.07 -8.01 -19.23
C GLY A 256 -30.15 -7.54 -18.08
N SER A 257 -29.28 -8.39 -17.54
CA SER A 257 -28.30 -8.02 -16.50
C SER A 257 -27.37 -6.91 -16.98
N CYS A 258 -26.81 -7.03 -18.18
CA CYS A 258 -25.98 -5.98 -18.77
C CYS A 258 -26.67 -4.61 -18.80
N ASN A 259 -27.92 -4.57 -19.24
CA ASN A 259 -28.69 -3.31 -19.27
C ASN A 259 -28.92 -2.75 -17.86
N GLN A 260 -29.13 -3.60 -16.86
CA GLN A 260 -29.28 -3.17 -15.46
C GLN A 260 -28.00 -2.53 -14.95
N PHE A 261 -26.85 -3.17 -15.18
CA PHE A 261 -25.54 -2.69 -14.74
C PHE A 261 -25.18 -1.37 -15.44
N LEU A 262 -25.30 -1.30 -16.76
CA LEU A 262 -25.03 -0.09 -17.54
C LEU A 262 -25.95 1.10 -17.17
N ASN A 263 -27.12 0.87 -16.62
CA ASN A 263 -28.11 1.90 -16.23
C ASN A 263 -28.14 2.17 -14.72
N GLY A 264 -27.00 2.02 -14.03
CA GLY A 264 -26.84 2.41 -12.63
C GLY A 264 -26.82 1.24 -11.63
N GLY A 265 -26.73 0.00 -12.11
CA GLY A 265 -26.48 -1.19 -11.28
C GLY A 265 -24.99 -1.37 -10.95
N SER A 266 -24.11 -0.64 -11.65
CA SER A 266 -22.67 -0.61 -11.40
C SER A 266 -22.09 0.80 -11.51
N THR A 267 -20.88 0.96 -11.02
CA THR A 267 -20.05 2.16 -11.23
C THR A 267 -19.18 1.91 -12.46
N LEU A 268 -19.40 2.70 -13.51
CA LEU A 268 -18.63 2.54 -14.75
C LEU A 268 -17.23 3.16 -14.61
N PRO A 269 -16.22 2.60 -15.31
CA PRO A 269 -14.87 3.13 -15.28
C PRO A 269 -14.79 4.56 -15.82
N VAL A 270 -13.81 5.34 -15.35
CA VAL A 270 -13.57 6.69 -15.87
C VAL A 270 -12.75 6.69 -17.15
N LEU A 271 -11.89 5.67 -17.34
CA LEU A 271 -11.08 5.47 -18.54
C LEU A 271 -11.17 4.00 -18.97
N GLU A 272 -11.18 3.79 -20.28
CA GLU A 272 -11.09 2.47 -20.90
C GLU A 272 -10.33 2.55 -22.23
N TYR A 273 -9.75 1.44 -22.67
CA TYR A 273 -9.20 1.28 -24.00
C TYR A 273 -9.36 -0.16 -24.49
N ASP A 274 -9.51 -0.32 -25.81
CA ASP A 274 -9.67 -1.64 -26.41
C ASP A 274 -8.31 -2.36 -26.65
N HIS A 275 -8.36 -3.69 -26.81
CA HIS A 275 -7.18 -4.53 -26.99
C HIS A 275 -6.40 -4.29 -28.28
N SER A 276 -6.82 -3.38 -29.16
CA SER A 276 -5.94 -2.89 -30.24
C SER A 276 -4.83 -1.96 -29.74
N GLN A 277 -4.96 -1.43 -28.53
CA GLN A 277 -4.02 -0.50 -27.92
C GLN A 277 -3.13 -1.14 -26.84
N GLY A 278 -3.55 -2.29 -26.30
CA GLY A 278 -2.84 -3.03 -25.26
C GLY A 278 -3.55 -4.30 -24.87
N CYS A 279 -3.15 -4.94 -23.77
CA CYS A 279 -3.77 -6.19 -23.34
C CYS A 279 -3.81 -6.39 -21.82
N ALA A 280 -3.22 -5.48 -21.05
CA ALA A 280 -3.21 -5.54 -19.60
C ALA A 280 -2.85 -4.16 -19.01
N VAL A 281 -3.85 -3.49 -18.48
CA VAL A 281 -3.66 -2.18 -17.85
C VAL A 281 -2.77 -2.30 -16.61
N THR A 282 -1.78 -1.43 -16.53
CA THR A 282 -0.85 -1.42 -15.37
C THR A 282 -1.36 -0.53 -14.24
N GLY A 283 -2.20 0.46 -14.55
CA GLY A 283 -2.53 1.52 -13.61
C GLY A 283 -1.43 2.56 -13.50
N GLY A 284 -1.47 3.38 -12.46
CA GLY A 284 -0.52 4.48 -12.36
C GLY A 284 -0.72 5.42 -11.18
N TYR A 285 -0.19 6.65 -11.33
CA TYR A 285 -0.20 7.67 -10.27
C TYR A 285 -0.61 9.04 -10.80
N ARG A 286 -1.38 9.78 -10.01
CA ARG A 286 -1.63 11.19 -10.26
C ARG A 286 -0.45 12.02 -9.80
N TYR A 287 0.23 12.72 -10.72
CA TYR A 287 1.44 13.46 -10.41
C TYR A 287 1.18 14.61 -9.43
N ARG A 288 1.94 14.62 -8.33
CA ARG A 288 1.89 15.63 -7.26
C ARG A 288 3.29 16.16 -6.91
N GLY A 289 4.28 15.85 -7.74
CA GLY A 289 5.65 16.31 -7.58
C GLY A 289 5.79 17.82 -7.79
N GLN A 290 6.93 18.33 -7.36
CA GLN A 290 7.26 19.76 -7.45
C GLN A 290 8.31 20.07 -8.53
N LEU A 291 9.03 19.05 -8.99
CA LEU A 291 10.09 19.25 -10.00
C LEU A 291 9.53 19.64 -11.37
N TYR A 292 8.35 19.15 -11.71
CA TYR A 292 7.68 19.40 -12.99
C TYR A 292 6.25 19.89 -12.78
N PRO A 293 6.05 21.17 -12.36
CA PRO A 293 4.71 21.71 -12.03
C PRO A 293 3.69 21.62 -13.18
N GLN A 294 4.17 21.58 -14.43
CA GLN A 294 3.32 21.40 -15.61
C GLN A 294 2.68 20.01 -15.71
N LEU A 295 3.16 19.02 -14.96
CA LEU A 295 2.58 17.68 -14.88
C LEU A 295 1.55 17.55 -13.76
N THR A 296 1.43 18.56 -12.88
CA THR A 296 0.56 18.48 -11.70
C THR A 296 -0.89 18.17 -12.09
N GLY A 297 -1.42 17.10 -11.50
CA GLY A 297 -2.81 16.66 -11.72
C GLY A 297 -2.98 15.67 -12.87
N ILE A 298 -1.96 15.43 -13.68
CA ILE A 298 -2.01 14.39 -14.72
C ILE A 298 -1.94 13.01 -14.02
N TYR A 299 -2.88 12.12 -14.32
CA TYR A 299 -2.82 10.71 -13.96
C TYR A 299 -2.08 9.96 -15.06
N PHE A 300 -0.87 9.47 -14.76
CA PHE A 300 -0.09 8.64 -15.66
C PHE A 300 -0.47 7.18 -15.48
N TYR A 301 -0.72 6.47 -16.57
CA TYR A 301 -0.99 5.04 -16.57
C TYR A 301 -0.42 4.37 -17.83
N SER A 302 -0.38 3.06 -17.84
CA SER A 302 0.28 2.29 -18.91
C SER A 302 -0.41 0.97 -19.16
N ASP A 303 0.00 0.33 -20.25
CA ASP A 303 -0.29 -1.07 -20.56
C ASP A 303 0.99 -1.90 -20.58
N TYR A 304 0.94 -3.08 -19.97
CA TYR A 304 2.07 -3.99 -19.84
C TYR A 304 2.55 -4.56 -21.18
N CYS A 305 1.61 -4.88 -22.08
CA CYS A 305 1.91 -5.53 -23.36
C CYS A 305 2.44 -4.58 -24.40
N SER A 306 1.75 -3.46 -24.58
CA SER A 306 2.11 -2.47 -25.58
C SER A 306 3.24 -1.54 -25.11
N GLY A 307 3.39 -1.37 -23.80
CA GLY A 307 4.30 -0.39 -23.21
C GLY A 307 3.90 1.06 -23.46
N ASN A 308 2.67 1.29 -23.91
CA ASN A 308 2.13 2.63 -24.08
C ASN A 308 1.95 3.32 -22.73
N ILE A 309 2.38 4.57 -22.62
CA ILE A 309 2.14 5.41 -21.43
C ILE A 309 1.22 6.56 -21.82
N TRP A 310 0.11 6.65 -21.13
CA TRP A 310 -0.88 7.73 -21.28
C TRP A 310 -0.82 8.70 -20.11
N GLY A 311 -1.31 9.91 -20.35
CA GLY A 311 -1.66 10.88 -19.33
C GLY A 311 -3.13 11.24 -19.43
N ALA A 312 -3.84 11.22 -18.30
CA ALA A 312 -5.24 11.59 -18.22
C ALA A 312 -5.45 12.76 -17.27
N ILE A 313 -6.42 13.61 -17.61
CA ILE A 313 -6.87 14.73 -16.77
C ILE A 313 -8.39 14.71 -16.67
N GLU A 314 -8.90 15.19 -15.58
CA GLU A 314 -10.33 15.48 -15.45
C GLU A 314 -10.62 16.90 -16.01
N ASP A 315 -11.48 16.98 -17.00
CA ASP A 315 -11.97 18.24 -17.58
C ASP A 315 -13.50 18.25 -17.57
N ASN A 316 -14.10 19.20 -16.87
CA ASN A 316 -15.56 19.34 -16.73
C ASN A 316 -16.29 18.06 -16.28
N GLN A 317 -15.74 17.30 -15.33
CA GLN A 317 -16.24 16.02 -14.81
C GLN A 317 -16.12 14.85 -15.80
N GLU A 318 -15.41 15.01 -16.88
CA GLU A 318 -15.05 13.94 -17.80
C GLU A 318 -13.54 13.72 -17.79
N TRP A 319 -13.11 12.46 -17.82
CA TRP A 319 -11.70 12.11 -17.93
C TRP A 319 -11.29 12.03 -19.39
N VAL A 320 -10.24 12.79 -19.74
CA VAL A 320 -9.69 12.82 -21.10
C VAL A 320 -8.26 12.28 -21.04
N SER A 321 -7.99 11.28 -21.86
CA SER A 321 -6.68 10.62 -21.95
C SER A 321 -5.98 10.93 -23.27
N GLN A 322 -4.65 11.02 -23.21
CA GLN A 322 -3.78 11.18 -24.36
C GLN A 322 -2.58 10.22 -24.26
N LEU A 323 -2.24 9.55 -25.36
CA LEU A 323 -1.01 8.78 -25.49
C LEU A 323 0.19 9.73 -25.48
N LEU A 324 1.08 9.59 -24.49
CA LEU A 324 2.26 10.43 -24.31
C LEU A 324 3.53 9.77 -24.83
N LEU A 325 3.70 8.47 -24.59
CA LEU A 325 4.87 7.71 -25.01
C LEU A 325 4.43 6.34 -25.53
N PRO A 326 4.55 6.09 -26.86
CA PRO A 326 4.20 4.79 -27.43
C PRO A 326 5.33 3.78 -27.24
N GLY A 327 4.99 2.52 -26.89
CA GLY A 327 5.82 1.34 -27.02
C GLY A 327 7.18 1.42 -26.33
N ALA A 328 7.26 1.94 -25.11
CA ALA A 328 8.54 2.18 -24.46
C ALA A 328 9.24 0.87 -24.03
N PHE A 329 8.57 0.07 -23.19
CA PHE A 329 9.08 -1.18 -22.58
C PHE A 329 7.91 -1.86 -21.84
N SER A 330 8.14 -3.05 -21.26
CA SER A 330 7.10 -3.73 -20.44
C SER A 330 6.92 -3.02 -19.10
N VAL A 331 5.90 -2.17 -19.01
CA VAL A 331 5.59 -1.41 -17.79
C VAL A 331 4.74 -2.27 -16.85
N ALA A 332 5.31 -2.74 -15.74
CA ALA A 332 4.56 -3.51 -14.75
C ALA A 332 4.07 -2.68 -13.57
N THR A 333 4.64 -1.51 -13.32
CA THR A 333 4.28 -0.66 -12.19
C THR A 333 4.75 0.77 -12.35
N PHE A 334 4.01 1.65 -11.69
CA PHE A 334 4.45 2.98 -11.31
C PHE A 334 4.64 3.06 -9.80
N GLY A 335 5.24 4.14 -9.33
CA GLY A 335 5.33 4.50 -7.94
C GLY A 335 5.74 5.95 -7.78
N GLU A 336 5.63 6.48 -6.58
CA GLU A 336 6.07 7.84 -6.29
C GLU A 336 7.09 7.88 -5.15
N ASP A 337 7.93 8.91 -5.15
CA ASP A 337 8.78 9.19 -4.01
C ASP A 337 8.04 10.03 -2.93
N GLU A 338 8.72 10.30 -1.83
CA GLU A 338 8.16 11.11 -0.72
C GLU A 338 7.73 12.52 -1.14
N ARG A 339 8.23 13.02 -2.29
CA ARG A 339 7.93 14.35 -2.84
C ARG A 339 6.83 14.33 -3.88
N GLY A 340 6.31 13.14 -4.23
CA GLY A 340 5.30 12.95 -5.26
C GLY A 340 5.84 12.93 -6.68
N GLU A 341 7.18 12.76 -6.85
CA GLU A 341 7.77 12.51 -8.16
C GLU A 341 7.47 11.07 -8.59
N VAL A 342 7.05 10.89 -9.84
CA VAL A 342 6.56 9.60 -10.35
C VAL A 342 7.64 8.84 -11.07
N TYR A 343 7.74 7.56 -10.78
CA TYR A 343 8.67 6.61 -11.37
C TYR A 343 7.91 5.47 -12.04
N VAL A 344 8.56 4.83 -13.01
CA VAL A 344 8.04 3.67 -13.74
C VAL A 344 9.13 2.62 -13.87
N ALA A 345 8.76 1.35 -13.75
CA ALA A 345 9.70 0.24 -13.87
C ALA A 345 9.51 -0.57 -15.15
N ASP A 346 10.64 -0.88 -15.80
CA ASP A 346 10.73 -1.80 -16.91
C ASP A 346 10.87 -3.24 -16.36
N TYR A 347 9.84 -4.03 -16.49
CA TYR A 347 9.79 -5.39 -15.98
C TYR A 347 10.86 -6.31 -16.60
N ASN A 348 11.01 -6.25 -17.93
CA ASN A 348 11.94 -7.12 -18.65
C ASN A 348 13.37 -6.58 -18.67
N GLY A 349 13.54 -5.26 -18.75
CA GLY A 349 14.84 -4.60 -18.80
C GLY A 349 15.47 -4.38 -17.43
N GLY A 350 14.68 -4.51 -16.35
CA GLY A 350 15.16 -4.33 -14.98
C GLY A 350 15.66 -2.92 -14.68
N ALA A 351 15.06 -1.92 -15.30
CA ALA A 351 15.42 -0.52 -15.13
C ALA A 351 14.29 0.29 -14.50
N LEU A 352 14.68 1.33 -13.76
CA LEU A 352 13.76 2.31 -13.20
C LEU A 352 13.90 3.61 -13.97
N TYR A 353 12.79 4.24 -14.33
CA TYR A 353 12.75 5.53 -15.03
C TYR A 353 11.97 6.55 -14.19
N HIS A 354 12.32 7.83 -14.37
CA HIS A 354 11.62 8.95 -13.74
C HIS A 354 10.75 9.64 -14.79
N ILE A 355 9.51 9.90 -14.51
CA ILE A 355 8.62 10.70 -15.37
C ILE A 355 9.06 12.16 -15.25
N ILE A 356 9.43 12.75 -16.38
CA ILE A 356 9.89 14.12 -16.44
C ILE A 356 9.04 14.93 -17.41
N GLY A 357 8.82 16.22 -17.10
CA GLY A 357 8.16 17.16 -18.00
C GLY A 357 9.15 17.87 -18.92
N GLU A 358 8.70 18.28 -20.10
CA GLU A 358 9.47 19.19 -20.94
C GLU A 358 9.50 20.60 -20.33
N GLY A 359 10.67 21.23 -20.30
CA GLY A 359 10.88 22.58 -19.78
C GLY A 359 12.07 22.68 -18.83
N PRO A 360 12.43 23.88 -18.40
CA PRO A 360 13.52 24.05 -17.44
C PRO A 360 13.12 23.40 -16.12
N THR A 361 13.89 22.41 -15.72
CA THR A 361 13.75 21.83 -14.36
C THR A 361 13.89 22.95 -13.34
N PRO A 362 12.93 23.19 -12.45
CA PRO A 362 13.11 24.19 -11.41
C PRO A 362 14.33 23.79 -10.58
N THR A 363 15.29 24.69 -10.50
CA THR A 363 16.44 24.48 -9.61
C THR A 363 15.90 24.34 -8.18
N PRO A 364 16.19 23.23 -7.47
CA PRO A 364 15.67 23.07 -6.13
C PRO A 364 16.08 24.27 -5.30
N THR A 365 15.11 24.98 -4.76
CA THR A 365 15.37 26.06 -3.83
C THR A 365 16.13 25.44 -2.67
N PRO A 366 17.34 25.93 -2.32
CA PRO A 366 18.10 25.34 -1.24
C PRO A 366 17.23 25.35 0.01
N THR A 367 16.93 24.19 0.54
CA THR A 367 16.24 24.04 1.83
C THR A 367 17.05 24.87 2.82
N ALA A 368 16.43 25.88 3.42
CA ALA A 368 17.09 26.72 4.39
C ALA A 368 17.70 25.79 5.44
N THR A 369 19.02 25.80 5.54
CA THR A 369 19.74 25.06 6.58
C THR A 369 19.13 25.52 7.91
N PRO A 370 18.62 24.62 8.76
CA PRO A 370 18.02 25.04 10.01
C PRO A 370 19.05 25.88 10.74
N VAL A 371 18.71 27.13 11.00
CA VAL A 371 19.52 28.00 11.86
C VAL A 371 19.68 27.26 13.17
N PRO A 372 20.90 26.98 13.63
CA PRO A 372 21.08 26.28 14.89
C PRO A 372 20.31 27.02 15.97
N THR A 373 19.31 26.37 16.54
CA THR A 373 18.54 26.89 17.65
C THR A 373 19.55 27.18 18.76
N ALA A 374 19.61 28.46 19.19
CA ALA A 374 20.52 28.86 20.23
C ALA A 374 20.33 27.93 21.42
N THR A 375 21.37 27.21 21.80
CA THR A 375 21.40 26.36 23.01
C THR A 375 20.97 27.29 24.19
N PRO A 376 19.93 26.92 24.94
CA PRO A 376 19.52 27.77 26.06
C PRO A 376 20.68 27.91 27.04
N THR A 377 21.08 29.10 27.30
CA THR A 377 22.09 29.43 28.33
C THR A 377 21.62 28.79 29.65
N PRO A 378 22.42 28.01 30.34
CA PRO A 378 22.00 27.41 31.60
C PRO A 378 21.56 28.49 32.56
N THR A 379 20.31 28.48 32.94
CA THR A 379 19.75 29.33 33.98
C THR A 379 20.46 28.99 35.27
N ALA A 380 21.09 29.99 35.92
CA ALA A 380 21.78 29.80 37.18
C ALA A 380 20.85 29.12 38.19
N THR A 381 21.24 28.00 38.71
CA THR A 381 20.54 27.26 39.77
C THR A 381 20.51 28.18 41.01
N PRO A 382 19.34 28.49 41.57
CA PRO A 382 19.28 29.30 42.77
C PRO A 382 20.00 28.60 43.91
N THR A 383 20.94 29.30 44.55
CA THR A 383 21.64 28.86 45.75
C THR A 383 20.60 28.52 46.83
N PRO A 384 20.66 27.32 47.46
CA PRO A 384 19.70 26.97 48.49
C PRO A 384 19.83 27.93 49.68
N THR A 385 18.74 28.62 49.96
CA THR A 385 18.60 29.45 51.18
C THR A 385 18.61 28.52 52.38
N ALA A 386 19.52 28.76 53.31
CA ALA A 386 19.64 27.97 54.53
C ALA A 386 18.32 28.00 55.31
N THR A 387 17.74 26.83 55.52
CA THR A 387 16.56 26.62 56.38
C THR A 387 16.98 26.84 57.82
N PRO A 388 16.29 27.69 58.63
CA PRO A 388 16.63 27.82 60.02
C PRO A 388 16.38 26.51 60.78
N SER A 389 17.36 26.15 61.61
CA SER A 389 17.32 24.97 62.49
C SER A 389 16.17 25.09 63.49
N PRO A 390 15.33 24.08 63.68
CA PRO A 390 14.27 24.14 64.69
C PRO A 390 14.85 24.12 66.11
N THR A 391 14.40 25.04 66.92
CA THR A 391 14.69 25.12 68.35
C THR A 391 14.12 23.88 69.05
N PRO A 392 14.88 23.19 69.92
CA PRO A 392 14.39 21.99 70.62
C PRO A 392 13.33 22.34 71.64
N THR A 393 12.15 21.76 71.50
CA THR A 393 11.08 21.78 72.53
C THR A 393 11.40 20.75 73.61
N PRO A 394 11.25 21.04 74.91
CA PRO A 394 11.55 20.06 75.97
C PRO A 394 10.49 18.93 75.99
N CYS A 395 10.99 17.71 75.95
CA CYS A 395 10.14 16.47 76.15
C CYS A 395 9.74 16.35 77.61
N THR A 396 8.44 16.40 77.88
CA THR A 396 7.86 15.91 79.13
C THR A 396 7.01 14.65 78.79
N GLY A 397 7.58 13.47 79.02
CA GLY A 397 6.84 12.21 78.87
C GLY A 397 7.72 11.11 78.34
N ARG A 398 7.66 9.94 78.98
CA ARG A 398 8.46 8.74 78.68
C ARG A 398 8.41 8.32 77.20
N CYS A 399 9.55 8.34 76.54
CA CYS A 399 9.73 7.76 75.21
C CYS A 399 10.17 6.30 75.31
N SER A 400 9.35 5.40 74.87
CA SER A 400 9.75 3.98 74.62
C SER A 400 10.28 3.81 73.22
N PRO A 401 11.40 3.08 72.98
CA PRO A 401 11.97 2.92 71.65
C PRO A 401 11.15 1.90 70.81
N THR A 402 10.82 2.31 69.59
CA THR A 402 10.22 1.46 68.52
C THR A 402 11.30 0.56 67.92
N PRO A 403 11.00 -0.72 67.67
CA PRO A 403 11.98 -1.64 67.04
C PRO A 403 12.18 -1.35 65.56
N ARG A 404 13.43 -1.45 65.06
CA ARG A 404 13.79 -1.37 63.67
C ARG A 404 13.20 -2.55 62.87
N PRO A 405 12.71 -2.33 61.63
CA PRO A 405 12.34 -3.43 60.76
C PRO A 405 13.58 -4.19 60.25
N ARG A 406 13.44 -5.51 60.18
CA ARG A 406 14.45 -6.48 59.70
C ARG A 406 14.63 -6.35 58.18
N PRO A 407 15.86 -6.46 57.62
CA PRO A 407 16.09 -6.50 56.21
C PRO A 407 15.60 -7.82 55.59
N THR A 408 14.95 -7.68 54.40
CA THR A 408 14.51 -8.80 53.56
C THR A 408 15.69 -9.51 52.88
N PRO A 409 15.69 -10.86 52.79
CA PRO A 409 16.76 -11.62 52.14
C PRO A 409 16.77 -11.47 50.63
N ARG A 410 17.98 -11.39 50.00
CA ARG A 410 18.17 -11.47 48.57
C ARG A 410 17.87 -12.86 48.02
N PRO A 411 17.28 -12.98 46.81
CA PRO A 411 17.13 -14.26 46.12
C PRO A 411 18.49 -14.84 45.72
N ARG A 412 18.65 -16.15 45.83
CA ARG A 412 19.80 -16.96 45.37
C ARG A 412 19.68 -17.23 43.88
N PRO A 413 20.75 -17.24 43.11
CA PRO A 413 20.74 -17.74 41.74
C PRO A 413 20.58 -19.26 41.72
N THR A 414 19.77 -19.78 40.86
CA THR A 414 19.61 -21.20 40.52
C THR A 414 20.64 -21.61 39.44
N PRO A 415 21.06 -22.86 39.41
CA PRO A 415 22.14 -23.39 38.56
C PRO A 415 21.79 -23.46 37.08
#